data_9c6692afdbf3427273420926961dc2cf
#
_entry.id   9c6692afdbf3427273420926961dc2cf
#
_cell.length_a   1.000
_cell.length_b   1.000
_cell.length_c   1.000
_cell.angle_alpha   90.00
_cell.angle_beta   90.00
_cell.angle_gamma   90.00
#
_symmetry.space_group_name_H-M   'P 1'
#
loop_
_entity.id
_entity.type
_entity.pdbx_description
1 polymer ?
#
loop_
_entity_poly.entity_id
_entity_poly.type
_entity_poly.pdbx_seq_one_letter_code
_entity_poly.pdbx_strand_id
1 'polypeptide(L)'
;DSIWIGSDRNIQTLNNLQRLLGSGRLANTGYVSILPVDQDIEHTAGASFAPNPIYFDPENIVRLAIEGGCNGVASTFGILGSIARKYAHKIPFVVKLNHNELLTYPNSYNQIMFGSVKEAWDMGAAAVGATIYFGSEESRRQLVEVSEAFEYAHELGMATILWCYLRNSEFKKDGVDYHAAADLTGQANHLGVT
;
A
#
# COMPACT_ATOMS: atom_id res chain seq x y z
N ASP A 1 18.18 -9.82 -7.49
CA ASP A 1 18.01 -11.18 -8.05
C ASP A 1 18.29 -12.28 -7.01
N SER A 2 19.39 -12.19 -6.25
CA SER A 2 19.82 -13.27 -5.33
C SER A 2 18.80 -13.63 -4.24
N ILE A 3 17.92 -12.70 -3.84
CA ILE A 3 16.91 -12.92 -2.80
C ILE A 3 15.68 -13.62 -3.39
N TRP A 4 15.18 -13.14 -4.52
CA TRP A 4 13.88 -13.54 -5.04
C TRP A 4 13.91 -14.70 -6.01
N ILE A 5 15.06 -14.96 -6.67
CA ILE A 5 15.19 -16.03 -7.66
C ILE A 5 14.98 -17.42 -7.06
N GLY A 6 15.34 -17.62 -5.80
CA GLY A 6 15.12 -18.86 -5.06
C GLY A 6 13.78 -18.94 -4.31
N SER A 7 12.89 -17.93 -4.47
CA SER A 7 11.59 -17.92 -3.81
C SER A 7 10.58 -18.78 -4.59
N ASP A 8 9.43 -19.00 -3.97
CA ASP A 8 8.27 -19.69 -4.55
C ASP A 8 7.42 -18.82 -5.49
N ARG A 9 7.86 -17.59 -5.77
CA ARG A 9 7.12 -16.63 -6.60
C ARG A 9 7.15 -17.01 -8.07
N ASN A 10 6.02 -16.85 -8.77
CA ASN A 10 5.95 -17.08 -10.20
C ASN A 10 6.74 -16.02 -10.99
N ILE A 11 6.98 -16.30 -12.29
CA ILE A 11 7.81 -15.43 -13.16
C ILE A 11 7.21 -14.03 -13.31
N GLN A 12 5.88 -13.89 -13.35
CA GLN A 12 5.20 -12.60 -13.47
C GLN A 12 5.42 -11.74 -12.22
N THR A 13 5.38 -12.35 -11.03
CA THR A 13 5.72 -11.66 -9.77
C THR A 13 7.18 -11.19 -9.78
N LEU A 14 8.11 -12.03 -10.24
CA LEU A 14 9.52 -11.63 -10.37
C LEU A 14 9.70 -10.45 -11.34
N ASN A 15 8.97 -10.44 -12.47
CA ASN A 15 8.98 -9.33 -13.42
C ASN A 15 8.46 -8.04 -12.79
N ASN A 16 7.38 -8.09 -12.00
CA ASN A 16 6.85 -6.93 -11.32
C ASN A 16 7.75 -6.44 -10.17
N LEU A 17 8.37 -7.35 -9.42
CA LEU A 17 9.42 -6.99 -8.46
C LEU A 17 10.60 -6.31 -9.15
N GLN A 18 11.02 -6.81 -10.32
CA GLN A 18 12.07 -6.16 -11.11
C GLN A 18 11.67 -4.77 -11.60
N ARG A 19 10.41 -4.57 -11.99
CA ARG A 19 9.89 -3.22 -12.33
C ARG A 19 10.04 -2.26 -11.15
N LEU A 20 9.65 -2.68 -9.94
CA LEU A 20 9.78 -1.87 -8.72
C LEU A 20 11.25 -1.61 -8.37
N LEU A 21 12.08 -2.65 -8.31
CA LEU A 21 13.48 -2.55 -7.91
C LEU A 21 14.39 -1.94 -8.98
N GLY A 22 13.97 -1.98 -10.25
CA GLY A 22 14.73 -1.46 -11.40
C GLY A 22 14.35 -0.05 -11.84
N SER A 23 13.40 0.61 -11.17
CA SER A 23 12.92 1.95 -11.49
C SER A 23 13.47 3.02 -10.53
N GLY A 24 13.40 4.27 -10.94
CA GLY A 24 13.71 5.43 -10.08
C GLY A 24 15.20 5.57 -9.73
N ARG A 25 15.48 6.49 -8.80
CA ARG A 25 16.86 6.82 -8.37
C ARG A 25 17.57 5.70 -7.59
N LEU A 26 16.81 4.77 -7.04
CA LEU A 26 17.34 3.62 -6.31
C LEU A 26 17.37 2.33 -7.15
N ALA A 27 17.22 2.48 -8.48
CA ALA A 27 17.22 1.33 -9.38
C ALA A 27 18.46 0.44 -9.17
N ASN A 28 18.21 -0.86 -9.05
CA ASN A 28 19.23 -1.91 -8.92
C ASN A 28 20.12 -1.84 -7.65
N THR A 29 19.73 -1.03 -6.66
CA THR A 29 20.44 -0.97 -5.35
C THR A 29 19.93 -2.00 -4.35
N GLY A 30 18.78 -2.61 -4.60
CA GLY A 30 18.05 -3.45 -3.64
C GLY A 30 17.13 -2.67 -2.70
N TYR A 31 17.10 -1.35 -2.80
CA TYR A 31 16.20 -0.47 -2.04
C TYR A 31 15.07 0.05 -2.93
N VAL A 32 13.97 0.43 -2.31
CA VAL A 32 12.84 1.06 -2.97
C VAL A 32 12.43 2.36 -2.28
N SER A 33 12.04 3.35 -3.07
CA SER A 33 11.41 4.58 -2.63
C SER A 33 10.05 4.68 -3.29
N ILE A 34 8.97 4.53 -2.51
CA ILE A 34 7.61 4.59 -3.01
C ILE A 34 6.96 5.85 -2.43
N LEU A 35 6.30 6.65 -3.26
CA LEU A 35 5.49 7.79 -2.79
C LEU A 35 4.07 7.30 -2.51
N PRO A 36 3.63 7.19 -1.24
CA PRO A 36 2.25 6.86 -0.92
C PRO A 36 1.43 8.13 -0.77
N VAL A 37 0.29 8.22 -1.45
CA VAL A 37 -0.66 9.33 -1.31
C VAL A 37 -2.09 8.78 -1.29
N ASP A 38 -2.72 8.80 -0.13
CA ASP A 38 -4.11 8.40 0.11
C ASP A 38 -4.86 9.40 1.01
N GLN A 39 -4.41 10.65 1.02
CA GLN A 39 -4.97 11.76 1.82
C GLN A 39 -6.43 12.07 1.48
N ASP A 40 -6.88 11.69 0.31
CA ASP A 40 -8.25 11.84 -0.16
C ASP A 40 -9.25 10.99 0.64
N ILE A 41 -8.85 9.82 1.12
CA ILE A 41 -9.71 8.89 1.83
C ILE A 41 -9.27 8.61 3.27
N GLU A 42 -7.96 8.47 3.52
CA GLU A 42 -7.44 8.14 4.87
C GLU A 42 -7.34 9.36 5.80
N HIS A 43 -7.48 10.57 5.25
CA HIS A 43 -7.37 11.81 6.01
C HIS A 43 -8.48 12.79 5.61
N THR A 44 -8.11 14.01 5.22
CA THR A 44 -9.05 15.08 4.86
C THR A 44 -8.61 15.69 3.54
N ALA A 45 -9.11 15.19 2.42
CA ALA A 45 -8.69 15.63 1.09
C ALA A 45 -8.58 17.16 0.96
N GLY A 46 -9.65 17.86 1.32
CA GLY A 46 -9.70 19.32 1.25
C GLY A 46 -8.61 20.01 2.06
N ALA A 47 -8.52 19.70 3.35
CA ALA A 47 -7.53 20.30 4.24
C ALA A 47 -6.10 19.85 3.95
N SER A 48 -5.93 18.58 3.57
CA SER A 48 -4.60 18.01 3.28
C SER A 48 -3.96 18.64 2.05
N PHE A 49 -4.74 18.91 0.99
CA PHE A 49 -4.20 19.47 -0.25
C PHE A 49 -4.31 21.00 -0.36
N ALA A 50 -5.04 21.66 0.54
CA ALA A 50 -5.22 23.11 0.49
C ALA A 50 -3.91 23.92 0.45
N PRO A 51 -2.82 23.56 1.16
CA PRO A 51 -1.55 24.24 1.06
C PRO A 51 -0.89 24.14 -0.34
N ASN A 52 -1.20 23.06 -1.07
CA ASN A 52 -0.67 22.82 -2.42
C ASN A 52 -1.79 22.29 -3.32
N PRO A 53 -2.72 23.15 -3.78
CA PRO A 53 -3.94 22.73 -4.48
C PRO A 53 -3.69 21.98 -5.79
N ILE A 54 -2.50 22.07 -6.37
CA ILE A 54 -2.13 21.31 -7.58
C ILE A 54 -2.27 19.79 -7.39
N TYR A 55 -2.16 19.29 -6.16
CA TYR A 55 -2.27 17.85 -5.84
C TYR A 55 -3.72 17.35 -5.73
N PHE A 56 -4.73 18.22 -5.90
CA PHE A 56 -6.09 17.75 -6.20
C PHE A 56 -6.16 17.08 -7.58
N ASP A 57 -5.24 17.39 -8.49
CA ASP A 57 -5.11 16.67 -9.75
C ASP A 57 -4.18 15.44 -9.56
N PRO A 58 -4.70 14.21 -9.70
CA PRO A 58 -3.92 12.99 -9.55
C PRO A 58 -2.68 12.92 -10.44
N GLU A 59 -2.74 13.53 -11.60
CA GLU A 59 -1.59 13.58 -12.54
C GLU A 59 -0.37 14.24 -11.90
N ASN A 60 -0.56 15.29 -11.11
CA ASN A 60 0.53 15.98 -10.43
C ASN A 60 1.17 15.15 -9.32
N ILE A 61 0.40 14.28 -8.67
CA ILE A 61 0.95 13.32 -7.67
C ILE A 61 1.91 12.34 -8.35
N VAL A 62 1.50 11.76 -9.49
CA VAL A 62 2.35 10.82 -10.22
C VAL A 62 3.57 11.52 -10.84
N ARG A 63 3.40 12.75 -11.35
CA ARG A 63 4.53 13.56 -11.83
C ARG A 63 5.53 13.83 -10.72
N LEU A 64 5.07 14.18 -9.52
CA LEU A 64 5.94 14.36 -8.35
C LEU A 64 6.75 13.11 -8.05
N ALA A 65 6.12 11.92 -8.08
CA ALA A 65 6.82 10.65 -7.87
C ALA A 65 7.91 10.41 -8.92
N ILE A 66 7.62 10.69 -10.19
CA ILE A 66 8.57 10.56 -11.30
C ILE A 66 9.73 11.55 -11.16
N GLU A 67 9.44 12.82 -10.92
CA GLU A 67 10.43 13.89 -10.76
C GLU A 67 11.31 13.67 -9.51
N GLY A 68 10.72 13.15 -8.43
CA GLY A 68 11.42 12.72 -7.22
C GLY A 68 12.24 11.45 -7.38
N GLY A 69 12.19 10.80 -8.56
CA GLY A 69 12.93 9.56 -8.82
C GLY A 69 12.46 8.38 -7.97
N CYS A 70 11.16 8.32 -7.63
CA CYS A 70 10.61 7.20 -6.90
C CYS A 70 10.60 5.92 -7.74
N ASN A 71 10.72 4.77 -7.08
CA ASN A 71 10.60 3.45 -7.71
C ASN A 71 9.14 3.11 -8.04
N GLY A 72 8.20 3.73 -7.35
CA GLY A 72 6.78 3.53 -7.56
C GLY A 72 5.95 4.62 -6.88
N VAL A 73 4.67 4.61 -7.18
CA VAL A 73 3.66 5.45 -6.52
C VAL A 73 2.54 4.58 -6.01
N ALA A 74 2.14 4.79 -4.76
CA ALA A 74 1.04 4.08 -4.12
C ALA A 74 -0.12 5.04 -3.88
N SER A 75 -1.32 4.68 -4.31
CA SER A 75 -2.52 5.48 -4.08
C SER A 75 -3.78 4.62 -4.19
N THR A 76 -4.93 5.27 -4.09
CA THR A 76 -6.23 4.62 -4.20
C THR A 76 -6.47 4.10 -5.62
N PHE A 77 -7.37 3.14 -5.71
CA PHE A 77 -7.79 2.56 -6.98
C PHE A 77 -8.30 3.63 -7.97
N GLY A 78 -9.17 4.53 -7.50
CA GLY A 78 -9.74 5.59 -8.34
C GLY A 78 -8.72 6.60 -8.83
N ILE A 79 -7.81 7.02 -7.97
CA ILE A 79 -6.72 7.95 -8.30
C ILE A 79 -5.83 7.37 -9.41
N LEU A 80 -5.28 6.18 -9.20
CA LEU A 80 -4.37 5.56 -10.16
C LEU A 80 -5.09 5.15 -11.44
N GLY A 81 -6.32 4.65 -11.34
CA GLY A 81 -7.14 4.24 -12.48
C GLY A 81 -7.41 5.39 -13.45
N SER A 82 -7.67 6.60 -12.93
CA SER A 82 -7.95 7.79 -13.75
C SER A 82 -6.81 8.19 -14.69
N ILE A 83 -5.57 7.81 -14.35
CA ILE A 83 -4.36 8.22 -15.07
C ILE A 83 -3.52 7.04 -15.57
N ALA A 84 -3.98 5.79 -15.37
CA ALA A 84 -3.21 4.58 -15.68
C ALA A 84 -2.73 4.52 -17.13
N ARG A 85 -3.58 4.90 -18.11
CA ARG A 85 -3.20 4.88 -19.53
C ARG A 85 -2.00 5.79 -19.85
N LYS A 86 -1.83 6.89 -19.10
CA LYS A 86 -0.73 7.83 -19.31
C LYS A 86 0.55 7.41 -18.59
N TYR A 87 0.45 6.71 -17.45
CA TYR A 87 1.55 6.62 -16.51
C TYR A 87 1.93 5.19 -16.06
N ALA A 88 1.04 4.19 -16.14
CA ALA A 88 1.34 2.85 -15.64
C ALA A 88 2.57 2.18 -16.29
N HIS A 89 2.92 2.62 -17.51
CA HIS A 89 4.11 2.16 -18.22
C HIS A 89 5.37 3.00 -17.91
N LYS A 90 5.23 4.13 -17.20
CA LYS A 90 6.34 5.06 -16.89
C LYS A 90 6.85 4.89 -15.46
N ILE A 91 5.98 4.56 -14.53
CA ILE A 91 6.29 4.32 -13.13
C ILE A 91 5.43 3.18 -12.60
N PRO A 92 6.00 2.23 -11.85
CA PRO A 92 5.21 1.17 -11.21
C PRO A 92 4.12 1.72 -10.28
N PHE A 93 2.90 1.23 -10.46
CA PHE A 93 1.79 1.53 -9.57
C PHE A 93 1.66 0.47 -8.48
N VAL A 94 1.39 0.92 -7.26
CA VAL A 94 0.96 0.11 -6.12
C VAL A 94 -0.46 0.54 -5.77
N VAL A 95 -1.44 -0.27 -6.08
CA VAL A 95 -2.84 0.05 -5.80
C VAL A 95 -3.19 -0.38 -4.38
N LYS A 96 -3.53 0.57 -3.52
CA LYS A 96 -4.01 0.27 -2.18
C LYS A 96 -5.47 -0.16 -2.25
N LEU A 97 -5.76 -1.39 -1.79
CA LEU A 97 -7.05 -2.05 -1.95
C LEU A 97 -8.05 -1.68 -0.87
N ASN A 98 -7.59 -1.42 0.35
CA ASN A 98 -8.47 -1.14 1.48
C ASN A 98 -8.16 0.21 2.13
N HIS A 99 -9.18 0.81 2.71
CA HIS A 99 -9.11 2.11 3.38
C HIS A 99 -10.05 2.16 4.57
N ASN A 100 -9.74 3.05 5.52
CA ASN A 100 -10.62 3.35 6.63
C ASN A 100 -11.71 4.33 6.16
N GLU A 101 -12.97 3.98 6.36
CA GLU A 101 -14.09 4.89 6.14
C GLU A 101 -14.20 5.84 7.34
N LEU A 102 -13.77 7.09 7.15
CA LEU A 102 -13.63 8.06 8.24
C LEU A 102 -14.90 8.82 8.61
N LEU A 103 -15.96 8.69 7.81
CA LEU A 103 -17.27 9.32 8.11
C LEU A 103 -18.06 8.55 9.16
N THR A 104 -17.75 7.26 9.34
CA THR A 104 -18.37 6.44 10.38
C THR A 104 -17.84 6.82 11.77
N TYR A 105 -18.76 7.05 12.72
CA TYR A 105 -18.39 7.38 14.10
C TYR A 105 -19.13 6.44 15.08
N PRO A 106 -18.44 5.94 16.11
CA PRO A 106 -17.01 6.09 16.38
C PRO A 106 -16.13 5.32 15.36
N ASN A 107 -14.94 5.84 15.08
CA ASN A 107 -14.01 5.16 14.21
C ASN A 107 -13.44 3.91 14.90
N SER A 108 -13.65 2.74 14.30
CA SER A 108 -13.26 1.43 14.84
C SER A 108 -11.99 0.86 14.21
N TYR A 109 -11.21 1.65 13.49
CA TYR A 109 -10.07 1.17 12.71
C TYR A 109 -10.47 0.07 11.70
N ASN A 110 -11.57 0.29 11.04
CA ASN A 110 -12.20 -0.65 10.13
C ASN A 110 -11.74 -0.40 8.70
N GLN A 111 -10.69 -1.09 8.29
CA GLN A 111 -10.25 -1.10 6.89
C GLN A 111 -11.27 -1.88 6.05
N ILE A 112 -11.76 -1.27 4.99
CA ILE A 112 -12.76 -1.82 4.07
C ILE A 112 -12.11 -1.98 2.70
N MET A 113 -12.39 -3.09 2.02
CA MET A 113 -11.92 -3.32 0.65
C MET A 113 -12.69 -2.45 -0.34
N PHE A 114 -12.00 -1.55 -1.00
CA PHE A 114 -12.55 -0.66 -2.05
C PHE A 114 -12.16 -1.09 -3.45
N GLY A 115 -11.02 -1.76 -3.59
CA GLY A 115 -10.46 -2.11 -4.89
C GLY A 115 -10.47 -3.61 -5.15
N SER A 116 -10.60 -3.96 -6.42
CA SER A 116 -10.44 -5.33 -6.92
C SER A 116 -9.01 -5.57 -7.36
N VAL A 117 -8.43 -6.71 -6.94
CA VAL A 117 -7.09 -7.14 -7.38
C VAL A 117 -7.04 -7.29 -8.91
N LYS A 118 -8.10 -7.88 -9.50
CA LYS A 118 -8.16 -8.07 -10.96
C LYS A 118 -8.15 -6.75 -11.72
N GLU A 119 -8.91 -5.77 -11.25
CA GLU A 119 -8.94 -4.45 -11.89
C GLU A 119 -7.62 -3.69 -11.71
N ALA A 120 -6.94 -3.84 -10.56
CA ALA A 120 -5.60 -3.31 -10.37
C ALA A 120 -4.60 -3.94 -11.35
N TRP A 121 -4.71 -5.24 -11.58
CA TRP A 121 -3.92 -5.94 -12.59
C TRP A 121 -4.21 -5.44 -14.00
N ASP A 122 -5.49 -5.28 -14.36
CA ASP A 122 -5.94 -4.80 -15.69
C ASP A 122 -5.44 -3.38 -15.99
N MET A 123 -5.30 -2.51 -14.98
CA MET A 123 -4.71 -1.18 -15.18
C MET A 123 -3.18 -1.18 -15.31
N GLY A 124 -2.53 -2.33 -15.18
CA GLY A 124 -1.08 -2.48 -15.32
C GLY A 124 -0.28 -2.20 -14.04
N ALA A 125 -0.90 -2.26 -12.87
CA ALA A 125 -0.21 -2.12 -11.60
C ALA A 125 0.84 -3.23 -11.40
N ALA A 126 1.98 -2.87 -10.82
CA ALA A 126 3.04 -3.82 -10.49
C ALA A 126 2.78 -4.53 -9.16
N ALA A 127 2.03 -3.89 -8.29
CA ALA A 127 1.74 -4.38 -6.95
C ALA A 127 0.36 -3.90 -6.48
N VAL A 128 -0.17 -4.62 -5.53
CA VAL A 128 -1.28 -4.17 -4.69
C VAL A 128 -0.80 -4.02 -3.25
N GLY A 129 -1.50 -3.18 -2.50
CA GLY A 129 -1.20 -2.97 -1.10
C GLY A 129 -2.46 -2.95 -0.24
N ALA A 130 -2.29 -3.25 1.03
CA ALA A 130 -3.37 -3.21 2.00
C ALA A 130 -2.84 -2.82 3.38
N THR A 131 -3.72 -2.33 4.22
CA THR A 131 -3.45 -2.06 5.63
C THR A 131 -4.15 -3.09 6.51
N ILE A 132 -3.47 -3.54 7.55
CA ILE A 132 -4.08 -4.26 8.66
C ILE A 132 -3.82 -3.49 9.94
N TYR A 133 -4.87 -3.20 10.69
CA TYR A 133 -4.80 -2.65 12.03
C TYR A 133 -4.74 -3.77 13.06
N PHE A 134 -3.54 -4.33 13.24
CA PHE A 134 -3.30 -5.42 14.18
C PHE A 134 -3.68 -5.01 15.62
N GLY A 135 -4.40 -5.90 16.30
CA GLY A 135 -4.89 -5.69 17.65
C GLY A 135 -6.22 -4.94 17.75
N SER A 136 -6.73 -4.37 16.66
CA SER A 136 -8.09 -3.80 16.63
C SER A 136 -9.16 -4.89 16.67
N GLU A 137 -10.39 -4.51 16.97
CA GLU A 137 -11.54 -5.44 16.94
C GLU A 137 -11.73 -6.07 15.55
N GLU A 138 -11.37 -5.33 14.49
CA GLU A 138 -11.51 -5.74 13.09
C GLU A 138 -10.29 -6.52 12.54
N SER A 139 -9.22 -6.66 13.31
CA SER A 139 -7.97 -7.24 12.80
C SER A 139 -8.12 -8.64 12.22
N ARG A 140 -8.96 -9.49 12.83
CA ARG A 140 -9.19 -10.87 12.36
C ARG A 140 -9.85 -10.92 11.00
N ARG A 141 -10.85 -10.07 10.77
CA ARG A 141 -11.52 -9.95 9.46
C ARG A 141 -10.56 -9.41 8.41
N GLN A 142 -9.83 -8.34 8.75
CA GLN A 142 -8.85 -7.75 7.85
C GLN A 142 -7.75 -8.74 7.45
N LEU A 143 -7.28 -9.58 8.37
CA LEU A 143 -6.31 -10.64 8.08
C LEU A 143 -6.83 -11.60 7.00
N VAL A 144 -8.06 -12.07 7.12
CA VAL A 144 -8.67 -12.99 6.15
C VAL A 144 -8.81 -12.31 4.79
N GLU A 145 -9.44 -11.13 4.75
CA GLU A 145 -9.67 -10.40 3.49
C GLU A 145 -8.37 -10.06 2.76
N VAL A 146 -7.35 -9.64 3.50
CA VAL A 146 -6.05 -9.26 2.89
C VAL A 146 -5.30 -10.50 2.43
N SER A 147 -5.34 -11.62 3.19
CA SER A 147 -4.66 -12.85 2.76
C SER A 147 -5.25 -13.39 1.46
N GLU A 148 -6.59 -13.43 1.34
CA GLU A 148 -7.28 -13.84 0.12
C GLU A 148 -6.93 -12.92 -1.07
N ALA A 149 -6.91 -11.61 -0.84
CA ALA A 149 -6.54 -10.64 -1.87
C ALA A 149 -5.07 -10.80 -2.31
N PHE A 150 -4.16 -11.06 -1.37
CA PHE A 150 -2.74 -11.22 -1.67
C PHE A 150 -2.45 -12.56 -2.36
N GLU A 151 -3.13 -13.64 -1.98
CA GLU A 151 -3.09 -14.91 -2.71
C GLU A 151 -3.45 -14.68 -4.18
N TYR A 152 -4.60 -14.05 -4.43
CA TYR A 152 -5.04 -13.76 -5.79
C TYR A 152 -4.08 -12.82 -6.55
N ALA A 153 -3.49 -11.83 -5.87
CA ALA A 153 -2.49 -10.96 -6.47
C ALA A 153 -1.25 -11.76 -6.91
N HIS A 154 -0.79 -12.71 -6.11
CA HIS A 154 0.33 -13.58 -6.45
C HIS A 154 0.01 -14.50 -7.63
N GLU A 155 -1.21 -15.05 -7.70
CA GLU A 155 -1.67 -15.82 -8.87
C GLU A 155 -1.59 -15.01 -10.16
N LEU A 156 -1.99 -13.73 -10.11
CA LEU A 156 -1.90 -12.80 -11.25
C LEU A 156 -0.49 -12.27 -11.51
N GLY A 157 0.48 -12.62 -10.67
CA GLY A 157 1.86 -12.21 -10.82
C GLY A 157 2.17 -10.79 -10.31
N MET A 158 1.41 -10.28 -9.36
CA MET A 158 1.66 -8.98 -8.74
C MET A 158 2.49 -9.14 -7.46
N ALA A 159 3.29 -8.14 -7.14
CA ALA A 159 3.87 -8.01 -5.80
C ALA A 159 2.82 -7.52 -4.80
N THR A 160 3.04 -7.77 -3.51
CA THR A 160 2.15 -7.32 -2.44
C THR A 160 2.91 -6.51 -1.40
N ILE A 161 2.27 -5.48 -0.86
CA ILE A 161 2.83 -4.61 0.18
C ILE A 161 1.81 -4.49 1.31
N LEU A 162 2.20 -4.86 2.53
CA LEU A 162 1.36 -4.75 3.70
C LEU A 162 1.81 -3.62 4.61
N TRP A 163 0.90 -2.69 4.92
CA TRP A 163 1.07 -1.71 5.97
C TRP A 163 0.59 -2.30 7.30
N CYS A 164 1.54 -2.63 8.17
CA CYS A 164 1.30 -3.24 9.47
C CYS A 164 1.19 -2.14 10.53
N TYR A 165 -0.02 -1.80 10.95
CA TYR A 165 -0.26 -0.85 12.02
C TYR A 165 -0.77 -1.54 13.28
N LEU A 166 -0.26 -1.13 14.43
CA LEU A 166 -0.82 -1.54 15.72
C LEU A 166 -1.93 -0.56 16.12
N ARG A 167 -3.12 -1.09 16.42
CA ARG A 167 -4.26 -0.27 16.86
C ARG A 167 -5.07 -1.02 17.93
N ASN A 168 -4.81 -0.67 19.19
CA ASN A 168 -5.56 -1.18 20.33
C ASN A 168 -5.42 -0.18 21.48
N SER A 169 -6.53 0.18 22.14
CA SER A 169 -6.53 1.08 23.30
C SER A 169 -5.69 0.54 24.46
N GLU A 170 -5.64 -0.78 24.63
CA GLU A 170 -4.87 -1.46 25.67
C GLU A 170 -3.34 -1.38 25.47
N PHE A 171 -2.89 -0.93 24.31
CA PHE A 171 -1.46 -0.62 24.09
C PHE A 171 -1.05 0.73 24.70
N LYS A 172 -1.97 1.43 25.34
CA LYS A 172 -1.70 2.60 26.20
C LYS A 172 -2.02 2.24 27.64
N LYS A 173 -1.00 2.16 28.46
CA LYS A 173 -1.14 1.80 29.87
C LYS A 173 -0.27 2.71 30.75
N ASP A 174 -0.85 3.19 31.84
CA ASP A 174 -0.16 4.01 32.86
C ASP A 174 0.59 5.24 32.25
N GLY A 175 -0.04 5.85 31.21
CA GLY A 175 0.53 7.01 30.53
C GLY A 175 1.63 6.68 29.49
N VAL A 176 1.95 5.41 29.30
CA VAL A 176 2.92 4.95 28.30
C VAL A 176 2.19 4.43 27.05
N ASP A 177 2.67 4.83 25.90
CA ASP A 177 2.17 4.37 24.59
C ASP A 177 3.11 3.28 24.03
N TYR A 178 2.62 2.05 23.96
CA TYR A 178 3.38 0.89 23.49
C TYR A 178 3.16 0.58 22.00
N HIS A 179 2.41 1.39 21.25
CA HIS A 179 2.19 1.17 19.80
C HIS A 179 3.51 1.14 18.99
N ALA A 180 4.54 1.82 19.48
CA ALA A 180 5.87 1.83 18.86
C ALA A 180 6.88 0.91 19.55
N ALA A 181 6.44 0.06 20.48
CA ALA A 181 7.33 -0.89 21.14
C ALA A 181 7.88 -1.91 20.13
N ALA A 182 9.17 -2.20 20.21
CA ALA A 182 9.86 -3.00 19.20
C ALA A 182 9.32 -4.44 19.10
N ASP A 183 8.96 -5.04 20.23
CA ASP A 183 8.41 -6.39 20.30
C ASP A 183 6.99 -6.47 19.70
N LEU A 184 6.11 -5.50 19.99
CA LEU A 184 4.77 -5.44 19.39
C LEU A 184 4.85 -5.15 17.89
N THR A 185 5.72 -4.24 17.48
CA THR A 185 5.96 -3.93 16.07
C THR A 185 6.53 -5.14 15.34
N GLY A 186 7.48 -5.84 15.95
CA GLY A 186 8.03 -7.09 15.45
C GLY A 186 6.97 -8.18 15.29
N GLN A 187 6.06 -8.30 16.27
CA GLN A 187 4.96 -9.27 16.18
C GLN A 187 3.98 -8.95 15.05
N ALA A 188 3.62 -7.67 14.86
CA ALA A 188 2.76 -7.25 13.76
C ALA A 188 3.40 -7.55 12.39
N ASN A 189 4.69 -7.26 12.25
CA ASN A 189 5.43 -7.59 11.03
C ASN A 189 5.53 -9.10 10.80
N HIS A 190 5.73 -9.88 11.85
CA HIS A 190 5.77 -11.34 11.75
C HIS A 190 4.44 -11.91 11.27
N LEU A 191 3.31 -11.44 11.84
CA LEU A 191 1.98 -11.80 11.36
C LEU A 191 1.75 -11.40 9.89
N GLY A 192 2.33 -10.29 9.47
CA GLY A 192 2.20 -9.81 8.09
C GLY A 192 2.97 -10.63 7.05
N VAL A 193 3.99 -11.40 7.46
CA VAL A 193 4.75 -12.28 6.55
C VAL A 193 4.33 -13.74 6.63
N THR A 194 3.46 -14.09 7.58
CA THR A 194 2.91 -15.44 7.73
C THR A 194 1.80 -15.69 6.73
#